data_53690b61dab402a9f2cec23e4be999d9
#
_entry.id   53690b61dab402a9f2cec23e4be999d9
#
_cell.length_a   1.000
_cell.length_b   1.000
_cell.length_c   1.000
_cell.angle_alpha   90.00
_cell.angle_beta   90.00
_cell.angle_gamma   90.00
#
_symmetry.space_group_name_H-M   'P 1'
#
loop_
_entity.id
_entity.type
_entity.pdbx_description
1 polymer ?
#
loop_
_entity_poly.entity_id
_entity_poly.type
_entity_poly.pdbx_seq_one_letter_code
_entity_poly.pdbx_strand_id
1 'polypeptide(L)'
;MKGNLVTLRVLAICLMSVVNTQCLRCWHCIAGDCAEDSLDNYKASEKMCSPWQFCQKVYFEMMEESDDGPHTMHKSTVRGCSTSCMERNDFANCTEQLKTSRGCVQKDCCNDRDLCNSANDTFKLKQNLFYPVIILLCLSKVIK
;
A
#
# COMPACT_ATOMS: atom_id res chain seq x y z
N MET A 1 -11.82 42.27 23.15
CA MET A 1 -10.54 41.53 23.00
C MET A 1 -10.69 40.01 23.15
N LYS A 2 -11.88 39.40 22.96
CA LYS A 2 -12.07 37.93 23.04
C LYS A 2 -11.87 37.21 21.70
N GLY A 3 -11.79 37.93 20.57
CA GLY A 3 -11.67 37.34 19.24
C GLY A 3 -10.30 36.69 18.93
N ASN A 4 -9.21 37.20 19.50
CA ASN A 4 -7.86 36.74 19.19
C ASN A 4 -7.53 35.34 19.74
N LEU A 5 -8.16 34.91 20.82
CA LEU A 5 -7.88 33.61 21.44
C LEU A 5 -8.48 32.45 20.63
N VAL A 6 -9.67 32.65 20.06
CA VAL A 6 -10.36 31.65 19.22
C VAL A 6 -9.61 31.49 17.89
N THR A 7 -9.23 32.61 17.26
CA THR A 7 -8.45 32.60 16.01
C THR A 7 -7.08 31.92 16.20
N LEU A 8 -6.41 32.19 17.31
CA LEU A 8 -5.12 31.57 17.63
C LEU A 8 -5.23 30.05 17.83
N ARG A 9 -6.32 29.59 18.50
CA ARG A 9 -6.58 28.15 18.69
C ARG A 9 -6.91 27.43 17.39
N VAL A 10 -7.71 28.06 16.52
CA VAL A 10 -8.03 27.50 15.20
C VAL A 10 -6.77 27.41 14.34
N LEU A 11 -5.94 28.44 14.36
CA LEU A 11 -4.66 28.45 13.63
C LEU A 11 -3.70 27.36 14.14
N ALA A 12 -3.61 27.17 15.46
CA ALA A 12 -2.78 26.13 16.06
C ALA A 12 -3.28 24.71 15.70
N ILE A 13 -4.60 24.48 15.65
CA ILE A 13 -5.18 23.20 15.24
C ILE A 13 -4.93 22.94 13.75
N CYS A 14 -5.05 23.96 12.90
CA CYS A 14 -4.73 23.84 11.48
C CYS A 14 -3.23 23.56 11.24
N LEU A 15 -2.33 24.17 12.00
CA LEU A 15 -0.89 23.93 11.90
C LEU A 15 -0.51 22.52 12.38
N MET A 16 -1.18 21.96 13.38
CA MET A 16 -0.93 20.60 13.86
C MET A 16 -1.43 19.53 12.86
N SER A 17 -2.39 19.83 12.01
CA SER A 17 -2.89 18.89 10.98
C SER A 17 -2.00 18.83 9.73
N VAL A 18 -1.09 19.76 9.53
CA VAL A 18 -0.25 19.84 8.32
C VAL A 18 1.08 19.07 8.44
N VAL A 19 1.46 18.61 9.64
CA VAL A 19 2.82 18.11 9.90
C VAL A 19 2.99 16.58 9.74
N ASN A 20 1.98 15.84 9.37
CA ASN A 20 2.10 14.39 9.18
C ASN A 20 2.35 13.96 7.73
N THR A 21 3.30 14.60 7.04
CA THR A 21 3.88 14.01 5.83
C THR A 21 4.98 13.02 6.22
N GLN A 22 4.59 11.92 6.87
CA GLN A 22 5.54 10.85 7.13
C GLN A 22 5.91 10.19 5.79
N CYS A 23 7.20 10.20 5.48
CA CYS A 23 7.73 9.40 4.40
C CYS A 23 7.64 7.93 4.81
N LEU A 24 6.81 7.16 4.12
CA LEU A 24 6.56 5.75 4.37
C LEU A 24 7.80 4.94 4.02
N ARG A 25 8.19 3.98 4.87
CA ARG A 25 9.20 2.97 4.53
C ARG A 25 8.52 1.72 4.00
N CYS A 26 9.01 1.21 2.86
CA CYS A 26 8.50 0.01 2.24
C CYS A 26 9.62 -1.01 2.05
N TRP A 27 9.27 -2.28 2.10
CA TRP A 27 10.16 -3.32 1.58
C TRP A 27 10.34 -3.14 0.08
N HIS A 28 11.59 -3.32 -0.39
CA HIS A 28 11.96 -3.22 -1.78
C HIS A 28 12.75 -4.47 -2.20
N CYS A 29 12.23 -5.20 -3.16
CA CYS A 29 12.86 -6.36 -3.79
C CYS A 29 12.18 -6.67 -5.11
N ILE A 30 12.83 -7.46 -5.98
CA ILE A 30 12.34 -7.81 -7.32
C ILE A 30 12.52 -9.30 -7.57
N ALA A 31 11.49 -9.95 -8.13
CA ALA A 31 11.48 -11.33 -8.60
C ALA A 31 11.93 -12.35 -7.52
N GLY A 32 12.93 -13.17 -7.81
CA GLY A 32 13.44 -14.20 -6.92
C GLY A 32 13.93 -13.66 -5.58
N ASP A 33 14.36 -12.40 -5.53
CA ASP A 33 14.78 -11.73 -4.29
C ASP A 33 13.61 -11.42 -3.35
N CYS A 34 12.38 -11.53 -3.83
CA CYS A 34 11.14 -11.37 -3.06
C CYS A 34 10.43 -12.70 -2.74
N ALA A 35 11.04 -13.85 -3.04
CA ALA A 35 10.39 -15.16 -2.91
C ALA A 35 10.04 -15.51 -1.44
N GLU A 36 10.86 -15.04 -0.50
CA GLU A 36 10.72 -15.28 0.93
C GLU A 36 10.06 -14.10 1.65
N ASP A 37 9.74 -14.28 2.93
CA ASP A 37 9.29 -13.17 3.77
C ASP A 37 10.39 -12.10 3.82
N SER A 38 10.00 -10.85 3.71
CA SER A 38 10.93 -9.72 3.70
C SER A 38 11.73 -9.58 4.99
N LEU A 39 11.18 -10.06 6.12
CA LEU A 39 11.85 -10.03 7.42
C LEU A 39 13.02 -11.03 7.50
N ASP A 40 12.89 -12.17 6.82
CA ASP A 40 13.89 -13.25 6.82
C ASP A 40 14.78 -13.20 5.58
N ASN A 41 14.46 -12.32 4.62
CA ASN A 41 15.11 -12.25 3.33
C ASN A 41 16.18 -11.15 3.29
N TYR A 42 17.45 -11.53 3.39
CA TYR A 42 18.59 -10.61 3.31
C TYR A 42 18.73 -9.83 1.99
N LYS A 43 18.00 -10.24 0.94
CA LYS A 43 17.97 -9.54 -0.35
C LYS A 43 16.88 -8.46 -0.42
N ALA A 44 15.91 -8.48 0.47
CA ALA A 44 14.97 -7.42 0.62
C ALA A 44 15.60 -6.25 1.37
N SER A 45 15.39 -5.04 0.91
CA SER A 45 15.88 -3.82 1.54
C SER A 45 14.73 -2.89 1.93
N GLU A 46 14.92 -2.10 2.97
CA GLU A 46 14.00 -1.02 3.31
C GLU A 46 14.28 0.20 2.42
N LYS A 47 13.24 0.77 1.85
CA LYS A 47 13.32 2.00 1.06
C LYS A 47 12.35 3.04 1.59
N MET A 48 12.85 4.25 1.83
CA MET A 48 12.02 5.40 2.13
C MET A 48 11.35 5.89 0.85
N CYS A 49 10.03 5.94 0.84
CA CYS A 49 9.24 6.40 -0.29
C CYS A 49 9.16 7.94 -0.29
N SER A 50 8.93 8.52 -1.45
CA SER A 50 8.61 9.94 -1.56
C SER A 50 7.24 10.23 -0.91
N PRO A 51 6.97 11.49 -0.51
CA PRO A 51 5.65 11.88 -0.01
C PRO A 51 4.54 11.42 -0.96
N TRP A 52 3.42 10.98 -0.40
CA TRP A 52 2.22 10.53 -1.14
C TRP A 52 2.37 9.20 -1.92
N GLN A 53 3.47 8.49 -1.76
CA GLN A 53 3.60 7.14 -2.26
C GLN A 53 3.02 6.11 -1.29
N PHE A 54 2.66 4.96 -1.84
CA PHE A 54 2.17 3.77 -1.15
C PHE A 54 3.25 2.69 -1.15
N CYS A 55 3.24 1.79 -0.20
CA CYS A 55 3.90 0.51 -0.34
C CYS A 55 3.04 -0.40 -1.22
N GLN A 56 3.65 -1.06 -2.20
CA GLN A 56 2.98 -2.06 -3.02
C GLN A 56 3.65 -3.43 -2.89
N LYS A 57 2.84 -4.47 -3.08
CA LYS A 57 3.26 -5.85 -3.33
C LYS A 57 2.52 -6.34 -4.56
N VAL A 58 3.26 -6.78 -5.56
CA VAL A 58 2.70 -7.33 -6.79
C VAL A 58 3.18 -8.77 -6.89
N TYR A 59 2.25 -9.71 -6.93
CA TYR A 59 2.47 -11.11 -7.22
C TYR A 59 1.97 -11.43 -8.63
N PHE A 60 2.75 -12.21 -9.36
CA PHE A 60 2.49 -12.55 -10.75
C PHE A 60 2.72 -14.03 -11.00
N GLU A 61 1.81 -14.68 -11.74
CA GLU A 61 1.97 -16.02 -12.27
C GLU A 61 1.74 -16.03 -13.77
N MET A 62 2.65 -16.65 -14.52
CA MET A 62 2.53 -16.85 -15.96
C MET A 62 2.93 -18.29 -16.30
N MET A 63 2.24 -18.89 -17.24
CA MET A 63 2.54 -20.20 -17.77
C MET A 63 3.18 -20.04 -19.16
N GLU A 64 4.36 -20.59 -19.34
CA GLU A 64 5.02 -20.65 -20.64
C GLU A 64 4.69 -21.99 -21.29
N GLU A 65 4.13 -21.93 -22.50
CA GLU A 65 3.87 -23.09 -23.32
C GLU A 65 5.18 -23.46 -24.05
N SER A 66 5.59 -24.73 -23.95
CA SER A 66 6.72 -25.27 -24.70
C SER A 66 6.15 -26.20 -25.79
N ASP A 67 6.60 -26.02 -27.02
CA ASP A 67 6.15 -26.84 -28.17
C ASP A 67 6.53 -28.33 -28.00
N ASP A 68 7.62 -28.63 -27.27
CA ASP A 68 8.17 -29.98 -27.12
C ASP A 68 8.35 -30.44 -25.66
N GLY A 69 7.81 -29.71 -24.67
CA GLY A 69 8.08 -30.00 -23.25
C GLY A 69 6.92 -29.70 -22.29
N PRO A 70 7.10 -29.99 -21.01
CA PRO A 70 6.13 -29.65 -20.00
C PRO A 70 5.99 -28.14 -19.83
N HIS A 71 4.76 -27.67 -19.64
CA HIS A 71 4.47 -26.27 -19.33
C HIS A 71 5.26 -25.81 -18.09
N THR A 72 5.91 -24.67 -18.19
CA THR A 72 6.68 -24.09 -17.08
C THR A 72 5.90 -22.96 -16.43
N MET A 73 5.71 -23.02 -15.11
CA MET A 73 5.07 -21.98 -14.32
C MET A 73 6.09 -21.00 -13.78
N HIS A 74 6.04 -19.77 -14.25
CA HIS A 74 6.82 -18.65 -13.74
C HIS A 74 6.06 -17.89 -12.68
N LYS A 75 6.68 -17.68 -11.52
CA LYS A 75 6.12 -16.92 -10.40
C LYS A 75 7.10 -15.82 -10.02
N SER A 76 6.57 -14.64 -9.76
CA SER A 76 7.40 -13.49 -9.38
C SER A 76 6.67 -12.60 -8.39
N THR A 77 7.42 -12.03 -7.46
CA THR A 77 6.94 -11.01 -6.52
C THR A 77 7.80 -9.76 -6.67
N VAL A 78 7.15 -8.60 -6.64
CA VAL A 78 7.81 -7.29 -6.59
C VAL A 78 7.26 -6.50 -5.42
N ARG A 79 8.14 -5.88 -4.63
CA ARG A 79 7.78 -4.97 -3.55
C ARG A 79 8.49 -3.65 -3.71
N GLY A 80 7.82 -2.55 -3.31
CA GLY A 80 8.42 -1.22 -3.40
C GLY A 80 7.44 -0.08 -3.19
N CYS A 81 7.88 1.14 -3.49
CA CYS A 81 7.07 2.34 -3.48
C CYS A 81 6.31 2.50 -4.80
N SER A 82 5.08 3.03 -4.74
CA SER A 82 4.25 3.30 -5.91
C SER A 82 3.50 4.61 -5.75
N THR A 83 3.42 5.40 -6.82
CA THR A 83 2.58 6.62 -6.88
C THR A 83 1.13 6.31 -7.22
N SER A 84 0.87 5.13 -7.77
CA SER A 84 -0.47 4.68 -8.15
C SER A 84 -0.79 3.37 -7.47
N CYS A 85 -1.84 3.38 -6.65
CA CYS A 85 -2.31 2.20 -5.97
C CYS A 85 -3.73 1.85 -6.40
N MET A 86 -3.84 1.15 -7.54
CA MET A 86 -5.05 0.45 -7.91
C MET A 86 -4.85 -1.03 -7.55
N GLU A 87 -5.58 -1.48 -6.55
CA GLU A 87 -5.60 -2.90 -6.19
C GLU A 87 -6.16 -3.73 -7.33
N ARG A 88 -5.59 -4.91 -7.54
CA ARG A 88 -6.01 -5.84 -8.58
C ARG A 88 -5.82 -7.26 -8.09
N ASN A 89 -6.80 -8.11 -8.32
CA ASN A 89 -6.71 -9.52 -8.03
C ASN A 89 -7.37 -10.32 -9.16
N ASP A 90 -6.57 -10.84 -10.06
CA ASP A 90 -7.02 -11.67 -11.17
C ASP A 90 -7.24 -13.14 -10.75
N PHE A 91 -6.78 -13.55 -9.56
CA PHE A 91 -6.73 -14.96 -9.16
C PHE A 91 -8.10 -15.59 -8.99
N ALA A 92 -9.14 -14.82 -8.68
CA ALA A 92 -10.52 -15.33 -8.61
C ALA A 92 -11.01 -15.90 -9.98
N ASN A 93 -10.48 -15.37 -11.09
CA ASN A 93 -10.85 -15.74 -12.47
C ASN A 93 -9.62 -16.16 -13.29
N CYS A 94 -8.56 -16.62 -12.64
CA CYS A 94 -7.30 -16.99 -13.27
C CYS A 94 -7.40 -18.37 -13.94
N THR A 95 -7.76 -18.40 -15.21
CA THR A 95 -7.81 -19.59 -16.05
C THR A 95 -6.43 -19.92 -16.63
N GLU A 96 -6.24 -21.17 -17.11
CA GLU A 96 -5.00 -21.55 -17.83
C GLU A 96 -4.77 -20.67 -19.06
N GLN A 97 -5.83 -20.40 -19.82
CA GLN A 97 -5.74 -19.48 -20.98
C GLN A 97 -5.28 -18.08 -20.59
N LEU A 98 -5.69 -17.59 -19.42
CA LEU A 98 -5.23 -16.29 -18.91
C LEU A 98 -3.76 -16.36 -18.51
N LYS A 99 -3.35 -17.46 -17.83
CA LYS A 99 -1.95 -17.67 -17.43
C LYS A 99 -1.00 -17.74 -18.61
N THR A 100 -1.41 -18.38 -19.73
CA THR A 100 -0.58 -18.48 -20.94
C THR A 100 -0.56 -17.18 -21.74
N SER A 101 -1.66 -16.44 -21.82
CA SER A 101 -1.76 -15.25 -22.68
C SER A 101 -1.14 -13.99 -22.09
N ARG A 102 -1.38 -13.70 -20.80
CA ARG A 102 -0.92 -12.47 -20.14
C ARG A 102 -0.52 -12.61 -18.68
N GLY A 103 -0.69 -13.81 -18.14
CA GLY A 103 -0.49 -14.07 -16.71
C GLY A 103 -1.60 -13.53 -15.80
N CYS A 104 -1.58 -13.96 -14.54
CA CYS A 104 -2.46 -13.51 -13.49
C CYS A 104 -1.70 -12.64 -12.50
N VAL A 105 -2.30 -11.52 -12.10
CA VAL A 105 -1.68 -10.53 -11.23
C VAL A 105 -2.51 -10.33 -9.99
N GLN A 106 -1.85 -10.31 -8.82
CA GLN A 106 -2.39 -9.75 -7.60
C GLN A 106 -1.53 -8.56 -7.19
N LYS A 107 -2.16 -7.40 -7.06
CA LYS A 107 -1.52 -6.17 -6.61
C LYS A 107 -2.22 -5.68 -5.37
N ASP A 108 -1.47 -5.62 -4.28
CA ASP A 108 -1.90 -5.10 -2.99
C ASP A 108 -1.12 -3.83 -2.68
N CYS A 109 -1.75 -2.89 -1.99
CA CYS A 109 -1.14 -1.63 -1.61
C CYS A 109 -1.52 -1.19 -0.20
N CYS A 110 -0.64 -0.44 0.47
CA CYS A 110 -0.88 0.08 1.80
C CYS A 110 -0.14 1.39 2.07
N ASN A 111 -0.66 2.16 3.02
CA ASN A 111 -0.02 3.39 3.50
C ASN A 111 -0.35 3.67 4.97
N ASP A 112 -0.83 2.68 5.70
CA ASP A 112 -1.27 2.81 7.09
C ASP A 112 -0.12 2.70 8.10
N ARG A 113 0.99 2.08 7.70
CA ARG A 113 2.20 1.90 8.52
C ARG A 113 3.45 1.62 7.68
N ASP A 114 4.61 1.79 8.28
CA ASP A 114 5.90 1.39 7.69
C ASP A 114 5.93 -0.12 7.43
N LEU A 115 6.60 -0.52 6.35
CA LEU A 115 6.88 -1.91 5.97
C LEU A 115 5.62 -2.80 5.81
N CYS A 116 4.49 -2.18 5.53
CA CYS A 116 3.19 -2.85 5.43
C CYS A 116 3.05 -3.80 4.23
N ASN A 117 4.00 -3.85 3.30
CA ASN A 117 4.01 -4.75 2.15
C ASN A 117 4.83 -6.04 2.37
N SER A 118 4.91 -6.52 3.62
CA SER A 118 5.50 -7.81 3.99
C SER A 118 4.67 -9.01 3.49
N ALA A 119 5.14 -10.25 3.71
CA ALA A 119 4.48 -11.45 3.18
C ALA A 119 3.12 -11.73 3.84
N ASN A 120 2.99 -11.45 5.14
CA ASN A 120 1.87 -11.88 5.96
C ASN A 120 0.75 -10.85 6.12
N ASP A 121 0.89 -9.66 5.54
CA ASP A 121 -0.14 -8.63 5.64
C ASP A 121 -1.25 -8.88 4.63
N THR A 122 -2.30 -9.54 5.07
CA THR A 122 -3.61 -9.49 4.39
C THR A 122 -4.17 -8.09 4.56
N PHE A 123 -4.04 -7.29 3.50
CA PHE A 123 -4.49 -5.90 3.49
C PHE A 123 -5.99 -5.82 3.73
N LYS A 124 -6.36 -5.38 4.92
CA LYS A 124 -7.67 -4.76 5.16
C LYS A 124 -7.46 -3.26 5.16
N LEU A 125 -7.86 -2.61 4.08
CA LEU A 125 -8.00 -1.16 4.02
C LEU A 125 -8.95 -0.74 5.16
N LYS A 126 -8.41 -0.43 6.34
CA LYS A 126 -9.17 0.24 7.38
C LYS A 126 -9.37 1.68 6.91
N GLN A 127 -10.44 1.91 6.15
CA GLN A 127 -10.97 3.25 5.99
C GLN A 127 -11.16 3.83 7.39
N ASN A 128 -10.35 4.82 7.73
CA ASN A 128 -10.50 5.59 8.96
C ASN A 128 -11.81 6.37 8.91
N LEU A 129 -12.91 5.69 9.23
CA LEU A 129 -14.26 6.25 9.33
C LEU A 129 -14.40 7.25 10.51
N PHE A 130 -13.32 7.40 11.31
CA PHE A 130 -13.32 8.24 12.51
C PHE A 130 -13.07 9.74 12.25
N TYR A 131 -12.51 10.10 11.11
CA TYR A 131 -12.17 11.49 10.80
C TYR A 131 -13.39 12.43 10.73
N PRO A 132 -14.52 12.07 10.07
CA PRO A 132 -15.69 12.96 10.00
C PRO A 132 -16.37 13.15 11.34
N VAL A 133 -16.34 12.18 12.24
CA VAL A 133 -17.00 12.28 13.57
C VAL A 133 -16.26 13.27 14.46
N ILE A 134 -14.95 13.30 14.44
CA ILE A 134 -14.15 14.25 15.25
C ILE A 134 -14.38 15.68 14.77
N ILE A 135 -14.45 15.91 13.45
CA ILE A 135 -14.72 17.23 12.87
C ILE A 135 -16.14 17.72 13.28
N LEU A 136 -17.15 16.86 13.22
CA LEU A 136 -18.51 17.18 13.62
C LEU A 136 -18.61 17.51 15.12
N LEU A 137 -17.90 16.79 15.98
CA LEU A 137 -17.86 17.05 17.42
C LEU A 137 -17.11 18.34 17.76
N CYS A 138 -16.09 18.71 17.01
CA CYS A 138 -15.41 19.99 17.17
C CYS A 138 -16.27 21.17 16.73
N LEU A 139 -17.00 21.05 15.62
CA LEU A 139 -17.90 22.10 15.12
C LEU A 139 -19.09 22.34 16.05
N SER A 140 -19.65 21.31 16.68
CA SER A 140 -20.77 21.44 17.59
C SER A 140 -20.45 22.18 18.90
N LYS A 141 -19.18 22.27 19.29
CA LYS A 141 -18.71 23.03 20.46
C LYS A 141 -18.37 24.49 20.16
N VAL A 142 -18.28 24.88 18.90
CA VAL A 142 -17.96 26.26 18.48
C VAL A 142 -19.23 27.10 18.31
N ILE A 143 -20.40 26.45 18.18
CA ILE A 143 -21.69 27.09 17.92
C ILE A 143 -22.51 27.35 19.24
N LYS A 144 -21.94 27.02 20.39
CA LYS A 144 -22.45 27.45 21.72
C LYS A 144 -21.51 28.51 22.27
#